data_376ef7a91e18d15fa02a715ee3762a80
#
_entry.id   376ef7a91e18d15fa02a715ee3762a80
#
_cell.length_a   1.000
_cell.length_b   1.000
_cell.length_c   1.000
_cell.angle_alpha   90.00
_cell.angle_beta   90.00
_cell.angle_gamma   90.00
#
_symmetry.space_group_name_H-M   'P 1'
#
loop_
_entity.id
_entity.type
_entity.pdbx_description
1 polymer ?
#
loop_
_entity_poly.entity_id
_entity_poly.type
_entity_poly.pdbx_seq_one_letter_code
_entity_poly.pdbx_strand_id
1 'polypeptide(L)'
;IQLANVAGASVDGGRDAVGRYLLGLDDDPVYAEFSLETKCYQPPFKGQRANTIGVREVARLISRIRNQQFGVLVTTSVVGRQAYKEVREDRHPIIFLCGKDIADILTRNGFNTAPLVETFLENEFNISRDKA
;
A
#
# COMPACT_ATOMS: atom_id res chain seq x y z
N ILE A 1 3.96 7.57 11.41
CA ILE A 1 3.44 7.79 10.05
C ILE A 1 2.15 8.56 10.16
N GLN A 2 2.04 9.66 9.45
CA GLN A 2 0.82 10.44 9.34
C GLN A 2 0.27 10.26 7.93
N LEU A 3 -0.98 9.84 7.84
CA LEU A 3 -1.70 9.68 6.58
C LEU A 3 -2.79 10.73 6.48
N ALA A 4 -2.85 11.42 5.36
CA ALA A 4 -3.98 12.24 4.99
C ALA A 4 -4.75 11.52 3.86
N ASN A 5 -6.01 11.25 4.10
CA ASN A 5 -6.88 10.69 3.07
C ASN A 5 -7.13 11.71 1.97
N VAL A 6 -6.87 11.32 0.75
CA VAL A 6 -7.28 12.06 -0.44
C VAL A 6 -8.62 11.48 -0.87
N ALA A 7 -9.71 11.97 -0.28
CA ALA A 7 -11.05 11.54 -0.66
C ALA A 7 -11.43 12.16 -2.00
N GLY A 8 -11.96 11.36 -2.93
CA GLY A 8 -12.40 11.82 -4.23
C GLY A 8 -11.44 11.50 -5.37
N ALA A 9 -11.28 10.24 -5.63
CA ALA A 9 -10.25 9.64 -6.50
C ALA A 9 -10.15 10.20 -7.94
N SER A 10 -11.10 10.95 -8.45
CA SER A 10 -11.07 11.44 -9.84
C SER A 10 -10.40 12.80 -10.02
N VAL A 11 -10.32 13.60 -8.97
CA VAL A 11 -9.78 14.99 -9.02
C VAL A 11 -8.32 15.05 -8.61
N ASP A 12 -7.85 14.07 -7.85
CA ASP A 12 -6.54 14.07 -7.16
C ASP A 12 -5.45 13.29 -7.89
N GLY A 13 -5.62 13.05 -9.19
CA GLY A 13 -4.67 12.25 -9.97
C GLY A 13 -4.66 10.77 -9.58
N GLY A 14 -5.71 10.29 -8.89
CA GLY A 14 -5.93 8.88 -8.55
C GLY A 14 -5.00 8.31 -7.48
N ARG A 15 -4.44 9.15 -6.61
CA ARG A 15 -3.76 8.70 -5.39
C ARG A 15 -4.80 8.29 -4.35
N ASP A 16 -4.55 7.19 -3.65
CA ASP A 16 -5.43 6.76 -2.57
C ASP A 16 -5.15 7.54 -1.28
N ALA A 17 -3.89 7.87 -1.03
CA ALA A 17 -3.49 8.72 0.08
C ALA A 17 -2.13 9.39 -0.18
N VAL A 18 -1.87 10.44 0.58
CA VAL A 18 -0.53 10.99 0.77
C VAL A 18 -0.18 10.93 2.25
N GLY A 19 1.08 10.79 2.55
CA GLY A 19 1.54 10.71 3.92
C GLY A 19 2.92 11.30 4.08
N ARG A 20 3.35 11.36 5.34
CA ARG A 20 4.71 11.76 5.69
C ARG A 20 5.28 10.83 6.75
N TYR A 21 6.53 10.56 6.62
CA TYR A 21 7.31 9.74 7.53
C TYR A 21 8.32 10.62 8.27
N LEU A 22 8.32 10.56 9.59
CA LEU A 22 9.25 11.32 10.41
C LEU A 22 10.66 10.75 10.30
N LEU A 23 11.61 11.57 9.89
CA LEU A 23 13.05 11.24 9.83
C LEU A 23 13.84 11.88 10.96
N GLY A 24 13.39 13.04 11.44
CA GLY A 24 14.04 13.78 12.51
C GLY A 24 13.57 13.38 13.90
N LEU A 25 14.01 14.14 14.88
CA LEU A 25 13.58 14.03 16.28
C LEU A 25 12.20 14.69 16.47
N ASP A 26 11.49 14.34 17.54
CA ASP A 26 10.16 14.88 17.83
C ASP A 26 10.17 16.40 18.02
N ASP A 27 11.26 16.96 18.56
CA ASP A 27 11.47 18.38 18.79
C ASP A 27 12.14 19.10 17.61
N ASP A 28 12.65 18.36 16.64
CA ASP A 28 13.23 18.87 15.38
C ASP A 28 12.79 18.00 14.20
N PRO A 29 11.51 18.08 13.79
CA PRO A 29 10.94 17.17 12.83
C PRO A 29 11.39 17.46 11.39
N VAL A 30 11.89 16.43 10.73
CA VAL A 30 12.10 16.39 9.27
C VAL A 30 11.24 15.26 8.72
N TYR A 31 10.48 15.54 7.66
CA TYR A 31 9.57 14.58 7.09
C TYR A 31 9.94 14.21 5.65
N ALA A 32 9.83 12.92 5.33
CA ALA A 32 9.78 12.44 3.96
C ALA A 32 8.31 12.23 3.54
N GLU A 33 7.90 12.89 2.48
CA GLU A 33 6.54 12.75 1.95
C GLU A 33 6.45 11.59 0.96
N PHE A 34 5.30 10.91 0.95
CA PHE A 34 5.06 9.80 0.05
C PHE A 34 3.63 9.78 -0.51
N SER A 35 3.49 9.20 -1.70
CA SER A 35 2.20 8.83 -2.27
C SER A 35 1.93 7.35 -1.99
N LEU A 36 0.71 7.03 -1.58
CA LEU A 36 0.26 5.66 -1.36
C LEU A 36 -0.78 5.29 -2.40
N GLU A 37 -0.65 4.10 -2.95
CA GLU A 37 -1.63 3.47 -3.83
C GLU A 37 -1.93 2.06 -3.34
N THR A 38 -3.21 1.71 -3.32
CA THR A 38 -3.68 0.38 -2.90
C THR A 38 -4.33 -0.34 -4.06
N LYS A 39 -4.09 -1.65 -4.15
CA LYS A 39 -4.71 -2.53 -5.15
C LYS A 39 -5.17 -3.82 -4.49
N CYS A 40 -6.48 -3.90 -4.26
CA CYS A 40 -7.11 -5.11 -3.73
C CYS A 40 -7.29 -6.12 -4.88
N TYR A 41 -6.22 -6.80 -5.25
CA TYR A 41 -6.22 -7.83 -6.28
C TYR A 41 -6.32 -9.22 -5.68
N GLN A 42 -6.88 -10.14 -6.45
CA GLN A 42 -6.98 -11.53 -6.03
C GLN A 42 -5.59 -12.14 -5.86
N PRO A 43 -5.27 -12.66 -4.64
CA PRO A 43 -3.98 -13.32 -4.40
C PRO A 43 -3.87 -14.64 -5.19
N PRO A 44 -2.65 -15.16 -5.36
CA PRO A 44 -2.45 -16.46 -6.00
C PRO A 44 -2.96 -17.59 -5.13
N PHE A 45 -4.03 -18.25 -5.56
CA PHE A 45 -4.51 -19.49 -4.98
C PHE A 45 -4.14 -20.69 -5.85
N LYS A 46 -4.04 -21.84 -5.23
CA LYS A 46 -3.75 -23.11 -5.90
C LYS A 46 -4.77 -23.34 -7.03
N GLY A 47 -4.29 -23.40 -8.27
CA GLY A 47 -5.13 -23.63 -9.46
C GLY A 47 -5.81 -22.38 -10.04
N GLN A 48 -5.63 -21.21 -9.46
CA GLN A 48 -6.17 -19.94 -9.98
C GLN A 48 -5.06 -18.99 -10.39
N ARG A 49 -5.31 -18.25 -11.47
CA ARG A 49 -4.38 -17.22 -11.95
C ARG A 49 -4.48 -15.99 -11.06
N ALA A 50 -3.37 -15.59 -10.46
CA ALA A 50 -3.31 -14.37 -9.68
C ALA A 50 -3.46 -13.12 -10.56
N ASN A 51 -4.16 -12.11 -10.07
CA ASN A 51 -4.02 -10.77 -10.60
C ASN A 51 -2.78 -10.13 -9.98
N THR A 52 -1.76 -9.91 -10.79
CA THR A 52 -0.49 -9.33 -10.33
C THR A 52 -0.43 -7.85 -10.63
N ILE A 53 0.31 -7.11 -9.78
CA ILE A 53 0.70 -5.74 -10.09
C ILE A 53 1.70 -5.77 -11.25
N GLY A 54 1.35 -5.11 -12.33
CA GLY A 54 2.17 -5.03 -13.53
C GLY A 54 2.87 -3.68 -13.69
N VAL A 55 3.57 -3.55 -14.81
CA VAL A 55 4.30 -2.33 -15.17
C VAL A 55 3.40 -1.10 -15.25
N ARG A 56 2.15 -1.26 -15.71
CA ARG A 56 1.18 -0.17 -15.84
C ARG A 56 0.87 0.49 -14.49
N GLU A 57 0.57 -0.32 -13.46
CA GLU A 57 0.25 0.17 -12.12
C GLU A 57 1.44 0.89 -11.51
N VAL A 58 2.63 0.33 -11.67
CA VAL A 58 3.88 0.91 -11.18
C VAL A 58 4.23 2.20 -11.90
N ALA A 59 4.13 2.25 -13.21
CA ALA A 59 4.37 3.45 -14.01
C ALA A 59 3.42 4.60 -13.60
N ARG A 60 2.17 4.25 -13.29
CA ARG A 60 1.18 5.21 -12.78
C ARG A 60 1.59 5.78 -11.44
N LEU A 61 2.05 4.95 -10.50
CA LEU A 61 2.55 5.42 -9.22
C LEU A 61 3.80 6.31 -9.39
N ILE A 62 4.76 5.90 -10.22
CA ILE A 62 5.96 6.69 -10.53
C ILE A 62 5.59 8.09 -11.02
N SER A 63 4.59 8.21 -11.89
CA SER A 63 4.14 9.50 -12.40
C SER A 63 3.53 10.41 -11.32
N ARG A 64 3.03 9.83 -10.24
CA ARG A 64 2.35 10.54 -9.15
C ARG A 64 3.27 10.96 -8.01
N ILE A 65 4.45 10.38 -7.90
CA ILE A 65 5.41 10.72 -6.83
C ILE A 65 6.32 11.91 -7.18
N ARG A 66 6.04 12.65 -8.25
CA ARG A 66 6.88 13.76 -8.74
C ARG A 66 7.23 14.79 -7.67
N ASN A 67 6.33 15.04 -6.73
CA ASN A 67 6.49 16.02 -5.67
C ASN A 67 6.73 15.38 -4.30
N GLN A 68 6.83 14.07 -4.23
CA GLN A 68 7.12 13.31 -3.01
C GLN A 68 8.48 12.61 -3.13
N GLN A 69 9.05 12.22 -2.00
CA GLN A 69 10.33 11.54 -1.95
C GLN A 69 10.24 10.07 -2.32
N PHE A 70 9.10 9.41 -2.06
CA PHE A 70 8.90 8.00 -2.39
C PHE A 70 7.43 7.64 -2.58
N GLY A 71 7.20 6.45 -3.09
CA GLY A 71 5.87 5.85 -3.22
C GLY A 71 5.74 4.57 -2.40
N VAL A 72 4.52 4.28 -1.99
CA VAL A 72 4.16 3.02 -1.34
C VAL A 72 3.02 2.38 -2.12
N LEU A 73 3.22 1.16 -2.59
CA LEU A 73 2.19 0.37 -3.25
C LEU A 73 1.84 -0.82 -2.37
N VAL A 74 0.59 -0.88 -1.95
CA VAL A 74 0.04 -1.96 -1.12
C VAL A 74 -0.90 -2.80 -1.96
N THR A 75 -0.72 -4.11 -1.94
CA THR A 75 -1.63 -5.03 -2.63
C THR A 75 -1.89 -6.29 -1.81
N THR A 76 -3.07 -6.84 -1.92
CA THR A 76 -3.42 -8.16 -1.39
C THR A 76 -2.84 -9.30 -2.22
N SER A 77 -2.28 -9.01 -3.39
CA SER A 77 -1.67 -9.98 -4.29
C SER A 77 -0.14 -9.88 -4.30
N VAL A 78 0.47 -10.03 -5.44
CA VAL A 78 1.93 -9.99 -5.66
C VAL A 78 2.29 -8.99 -6.74
N VAL A 79 3.53 -8.51 -6.72
CA VAL A 79 4.10 -7.69 -7.80
C VAL A 79 4.71 -8.62 -8.85
N GLY A 80 4.39 -8.35 -10.12
CA GLY A 80 4.95 -9.09 -11.24
C GLY A 80 6.48 -8.91 -11.33
N ARG A 81 7.18 -9.96 -11.73
CA ARG A 81 8.65 -9.95 -11.80
C ARG A 81 9.20 -8.82 -12.66
N GLN A 82 8.57 -8.57 -13.81
CA GLN A 82 9.01 -7.50 -14.73
C GLN A 82 8.86 -6.10 -14.09
N ALA A 83 7.72 -5.82 -13.48
CA ALA A 83 7.48 -4.55 -12.80
C ALA A 83 8.47 -4.31 -11.65
N TYR A 84 8.69 -5.34 -10.83
CA TYR A 84 9.66 -5.28 -9.73
C TYR A 84 11.08 -5.01 -10.25
N LYS A 85 11.49 -5.73 -11.29
CA LYS A 85 12.81 -5.58 -11.91
C LYS A 85 13.03 -4.16 -12.42
N GLU A 86 12.11 -3.62 -13.20
CA GLU A 86 12.19 -2.27 -13.75
C GLU A 86 12.33 -1.20 -12.65
N VAL A 87 11.52 -1.29 -11.61
CA VAL A 87 11.59 -0.35 -10.48
C VAL A 87 12.96 -0.38 -9.81
N ARG A 88 13.54 -1.56 -9.62
CA ARG A 88 14.85 -1.71 -8.94
C ARG A 88 16.01 -1.31 -9.85
N GLU A 89 15.95 -1.63 -11.14
CA GLU A 89 16.98 -1.23 -12.11
C GLU A 89 17.02 0.28 -12.32
N ASP A 90 15.87 0.92 -12.45
CA ASP A 90 15.73 2.36 -12.61
C ASP A 90 15.82 3.14 -11.30
N ARG A 91 16.02 2.44 -10.18
CA ARG A 91 16.16 3.02 -8.82
C ARG A 91 15.00 3.91 -8.41
N HIS A 92 13.80 3.62 -8.86
CA HIS A 92 12.61 4.32 -8.39
C HIS A 92 12.36 4.04 -6.90
N PRO A 93 12.12 5.09 -6.09
CA PRO A 93 11.94 4.95 -4.65
C PRO A 93 10.52 4.45 -4.33
N ILE A 94 10.23 3.18 -4.62
CA ILE A 94 8.94 2.55 -4.36
C ILE A 94 9.10 1.42 -3.36
N ILE A 95 8.29 1.46 -2.31
CA ILE A 95 8.12 0.37 -1.35
C ILE A 95 6.92 -0.46 -1.78
N PHE A 96 7.12 -1.77 -1.90
CA PHE A 96 6.05 -2.73 -2.16
C PHE A 96 5.67 -3.45 -0.88
N LEU A 97 4.38 -3.44 -0.54
CA LEU A 97 3.78 -4.25 0.52
C LEU A 97 2.76 -5.19 -0.12
N CYS A 98 3.15 -6.43 -0.28
CA CYS A 98 2.32 -7.47 -0.88
C CYS A 98 1.49 -8.22 0.17
N GLY A 99 0.60 -9.09 -0.26
CA GLY A 99 -0.26 -9.85 0.64
C GLY A 99 0.51 -10.62 1.72
N LYS A 100 1.67 -11.20 1.38
CA LYS A 100 2.55 -11.85 2.35
C LYS A 100 3.10 -10.86 3.39
N ASP A 101 3.53 -9.69 2.97
CA ASP A 101 4.06 -8.67 3.88
C ASP A 101 2.98 -8.18 4.85
N ILE A 102 1.75 -7.98 4.35
CA ILE A 102 0.59 -7.61 5.16
C ILE A 102 0.32 -8.69 6.21
N ALA A 103 0.29 -9.96 5.81
CA ALA A 103 0.08 -11.08 6.72
C ALA A 103 1.19 -11.18 7.78
N ASP A 104 2.44 -10.99 7.40
CA ASP A 104 3.59 -10.99 8.32
C ASP A 104 3.50 -9.83 9.33
N ILE A 105 3.11 -8.63 8.88
CA ILE A 105 2.91 -7.45 9.74
C ILE A 105 1.80 -7.71 10.75
N LEU A 106 0.65 -8.19 10.29
CA LEU A 106 -0.48 -8.52 11.16
C LEU A 106 -0.11 -9.56 12.20
N THR A 107 0.53 -10.65 11.77
CA THR A 107 0.97 -11.74 12.65
C THR A 107 1.93 -11.25 13.73
N ARG A 108 2.90 -10.41 13.38
CA ARG A 108 3.85 -9.82 14.35
C ARG A 108 3.19 -8.91 15.37
N ASN A 109 2.05 -8.34 15.03
CA ASN A 109 1.26 -7.49 15.93
C ASN A 109 0.17 -8.26 16.67
N GLY A 110 0.18 -9.59 16.64
CA GLY A 110 -0.75 -10.45 17.39
C GLY A 110 -2.03 -10.80 16.64
N PHE A 111 -2.22 -10.34 15.41
CA PHE A 111 -3.39 -10.63 14.57
C PHE A 111 -3.10 -11.84 13.67
N ASN A 112 -3.02 -13.01 14.26
CA ASN A 112 -2.58 -14.24 13.58
C ASN A 112 -3.71 -15.18 13.15
N THR A 113 -4.95 -14.76 13.31
CA THR A 113 -6.15 -15.48 12.85
C THR A 113 -7.13 -14.55 12.17
N ALA A 114 -7.95 -15.08 11.25
CA ALA A 114 -8.95 -14.28 10.55
C ALA A 114 -9.93 -13.58 11.51
N PRO A 115 -10.49 -14.24 12.54
CA PRO A 115 -11.38 -13.56 13.50
C PRO A 115 -10.72 -12.38 14.21
N LEU A 116 -9.44 -12.48 14.57
CA LEU A 116 -8.72 -11.38 15.22
C LEU A 116 -8.54 -10.18 14.27
N VAL A 117 -8.23 -10.44 13.00
CA VAL A 117 -8.13 -9.39 11.98
C VAL A 117 -9.49 -8.73 11.74
N GLU A 118 -10.56 -9.52 11.60
CA GLU A 118 -11.93 -9.02 11.44
C GLU A 118 -12.34 -8.11 12.58
N THR A 119 -12.15 -8.55 13.82
CA THR A 119 -12.46 -7.77 15.02
C THR A 119 -11.65 -6.47 15.06
N PHE A 120 -10.36 -6.52 14.72
CA PHE A 120 -9.52 -5.33 14.62
C PHE A 120 -10.06 -4.33 13.59
N LEU A 121 -10.39 -4.79 12.39
CA LEU A 121 -10.93 -3.94 11.34
C LEU A 121 -12.30 -3.33 11.72
N GLU A 122 -13.16 -4.09 12.35
CA GLU A 122 -14.46 -3.62 12.83
C GLU A 122 -14.31 -2.53 13.92
N ASN A 123 -13.38 -2.70 14.85
CA ASN A 123 -13.16 -1.76 15.94
C ASN A 123 -12.46 -0.47 15.50
N GLU A 124 -11.45 -0.59 14.64
CA GLU A 124 -10.63 0.56 14.24
C GLU A 124 -11.26 1.39 13.10
N PHE A 125 -12.00 0.74 12.21
CA PHE A 125 -12.53 1.39 11.00
C PHE A 125 -14.05 1.43 10.94
N ASN A 126 -14.74 0.92 11.94
CA ASN A 126 -16.21 0.88 11.99
C ASN A 126 -16.85 0.30 10.71
N ILE A 127 -16.20 -0.73 10.17
CA ILE A 127 -16.66 -1.42 8.97
C ILE A 127 -17.77 -2.38 9.40
N SER A 128 -19.03 -1.94 9.29
CA SER A 128 -20.16 -2.84 9.55
C SER A 128 -20.29 -3.82 8.37
N ARG A 129 -20.51 -5.10 8.67
CA ARG A 129 -20.76 -6.16 7.68
C ARG A 129 -22.06 -5.96 6.87
N ASP A 130 -22.87 -4.98 7.22
CA ASP A 130 -24.21 -4.76 6.65
C ASP A 130 -24.18 -4.08 5.26
N LYS A 131 -23.03 -3.96 4.62
CA LYS A 131 -22.88 -3.42 3.25
C LYS A 131 -22.11 -4.38 2.34
N ALA A 132 -22.35 -5.62 2.47
CA ALA A 132 -21.95 -6.57 1.43
C ALA A 132 -23.09 -6.78 0.44
#